data_386353c7f58c015d8b8a7f2f284a6174
#
_entry.id   386353c7f58c015d8b8a7f2f284a6174
#
_cell.length_a   1.000
_cell.length_b   1.000
_cell.length_c   1.000
_cell.angle_alpha   90.00
_cell.angle_beta   90.00
_cell.angle_gamma   90.00
#
_symmetry.space_group_name_H-M   'P 1'
#
loop_
_entity.id
_entity.type
_entity.pdbx_description
1 polymer ?
#
loop_
_entity_poly.entity_id
_entity_poly.type
_entity_poly.pdbx_seq_one_letter_code
_entity_poly.pdbx_strand_id
1 'polypeptide(L)'
;VTLMDGSGLSVQDAVPAMLLADLLSAAAAPDESQRRTTALRPMLVGLPVAGSSGTLAERYDGPAAGGRGWVRAKTGTLTGVNSLAGTVLDAEGRVLVFALLSNGPNPVSVRPRLDALAAALRSCGCH
;
A
#
# COMPACT_ATOMS: atom_id res chain seq x y z
N VAL A 1 0.67 8.54 17.17
CA VAL A 1 -0.46 7.82 16.57
C VAL A 1 -1.72 8.19 17.31
N THR A 2 -2.71 8.62 16.58
CA THR A 2 -4.06 8.85 17.11
C THR A 2 -5.03 8.07 16.24
N LEU A 3 -5.84 7.21 16.87
CA LEU A 3 -6.90 6.46 16.21
C LEU A 3 -8.19 6.74 16.96
N MET A 4 -9.13 7.34 16.27
CA MET A 4 -10.45 7.70 16.81
C MET A 4 -11.49 6.64 16.50
N ASP A 5 -11.27 5.89 15.41
CA ASP A 5 -12.13 4.78 15.02
C ASP A 5 -11.33 3.63 14.40
N GLY A 6 -11.99 2.51 14.14
CA GLY A 6 -11.41 1.36 13.47
C GLY A 6 -11.75 1.29 11.97
N SER A 7 -12.53 2.22 11.45
CA SER A 7 -12.94 2.26 10.05
C SER A 7 -11.98 3.04 9.16
N GLY A 8 -11.17 3.92 9.75
CA GLY A 8 -10.28 4.84 9.03
C GLY A 8 -11.03 6.00 8.37
N LEU A 9 -12.24 6.30 8.79
CA LEU A 9 -13.05 7.39 8.23
C LEU A 9 -12.95 8.69 9.03
N SER A 10 -12.39 8.63 10.24
CA SER A 10 -12.19 9.82 11.05
C SER A 10 -11.07 10.69 10.46
N VAL A 11 -11.39 11.97 10.25
CA VAL A 11 -10.37 12.97 9.83
C VAL A 11 -9.39 13.31 10.96
N GLN A 12 -9.63 12.84 12.16
CA GLN A 12 -8.76 13.00 13.32
C GLN A 12 -7.77 11.83 13.48
N ASP A 13 -7.90 10.78 12.68
CA ASP A 13 -6.92 9.71 12.66
C ASP A 13 -5.57 10.25 12.15
N ALA A 14 -4.51 10.01 12.90
CA ALA A 14 -3.17 10.44 12.56
C ALA A 14 -2.20 9.27 12.70
N VAL A 15 -1.77 8.75 11.56
CA VAL A 15 -0.88 7.59 11.46
C VAL A 15 0.31 7.95 10.58
N PRO A 16 1.56 7.80 11.06
CA PRO A 16 2.75 8.00 10.24
C PRO A 16 2.90 6.86 9.22
N ALA A 17 3.42 7.20 8.03
CA ALA A 17 3.71 6.20 6.98
C ALA A 17 4.61 5.05 7.47
N MET A 18 5.57 5.36 8.34
CA MET A 18 6.47 4.36 8.92
C MET A 18 5.72 3.25 9.66
N LEU A 19 4.69 3.61 10.46
CA LEU A 19 3.91 2.60 11.17
C LEU A 19 3.20 1.64 10.21
N LEU A 20 2.67 2.14 9.11
CA LEU A 20 2.04 1.30 8.09
C LEU A 20 3.06 0.39 7.39
N ALA A 21 4.24 0.92 7.09
CA ALA A 21 5.33 0.13 6.51
C ALA A 21 5.83 -0.95 7.48
N ASP A 22 5.99 -0.64 8.75
CA ASP A 22 6.40 -1.59 9.78
C ASP A 22 5.37 -2.72 9.95
N LEU A 23 4.07 -2.38 9.95
CA LEU A 23 2.99 -3.36 10.02
C LEU A 23 3.00 -4.31 8.80
N LEU A 24 3.14 -3.75 7.61
CA LEU A 24 3.23 -4.52 6.37
C LEU A 24 4.49 -5.39 6.33
N SER A 25 5.61 -4.87 6.80
CA SER A 25 6.87 -5.60 6.89
C SER A 25 6.75 -6.78 7.85
N ALA A 26 6.13 -6.57 9.01
CA ALA A 26 5.85 -7.64 9.97
C ALA A 26 4.93 -8.71 9.39
N ALA A 27 3.91 -8.32 8.61
CA ALA A 27 3.01 -9.25 7.94
C ALA A 27 3.70 -10.07 6.83
N ALA A 28 4.64 -9.45 6.11
CA ALA A 28 5.37 -10.05 5.00
C ALA A 28 6.62 -10.85 5.43
N ALA A 29 7.05 -10.72 6.68
CA ALA A 29 8.27 -11.37 7.17
C ALA A 29 8.21 -12.90 7.00
N PRO A 30 9.28 -13.52 6.46
CA PRO A 30 9.31 -14.97 6.22
C PRO A 30 9.57 -15.79 7.48
N ASP A 31 9.97 -15.14 8.56
CA ASP A 31 10.52 -15.81 9.74
C ASP A 31 9.45 -16.45 10.63
N GLU A 32 9.50 -17.77 10.78
CA GLU A 32 8.67 -18.54 11.70
C GLU A 32 8.96 -18.26 13.19
N SER A 33 10.09 -17.63 13.50
CA SER A 33 10.46 -17.29 14.88
C SER A 33 9.53 -16.23 15.50
N GLN A 34 8.80 -15.50 14.68
CA GLN A 34 7.85 -14.48 15.12
C GLN A 34 6.39 -14.94 15.00
N ARG A 35 5.99 -15.88 15.81
CA ARG A 35 4.59 -16.39 15.87
C ARG A 35 3.53 -15.28 15.96
N ARG A 36 3.88 -14.13 16.53
CA ARG A 36 2.97 -12.96 16.61
C ARG A 36 2.67 -12.35 15.26
N THR A 37 3.61 -12.40 14.32
CA THR A 37 3.45 -11.80 12.99
C THR A 37 2.74 -12.73 12.01
N THR A 38 2.75 -14.04 12.25
CA THR A 38 2.02 -15.01 11.42
C THR A 38 0.51 -14.70 11.37
N ALA A 39 -0.06 -14.18 12.46
CA ALA A 39 -1.45 -13.75 12.51
C ALA A 39 -1.77 -12.56 11.59
N LEU A 40 -0.77 -11.79 11.16
CA LEU A 40 -0.94 -10.64 10.26
C LEU A 40 -0.93 -11.03 8.78
N ARG A 41 -0.40 -12.20 8.43
CA ARG A 41 -0.29 -12.65 7.01
C ARG A 41 -1.60 -12.66 6.24
N PRO A 42 -2.75 -13.07 6.81
CA PRO A 42 -4.03 -13.02 6.11
C PRO A 42 -4.40 -11.62 5.62
N MET A 43 -3.90 -10.56 6.26
CA MET A 43 -4.10 -9.18 5.82
C MET A 43 -3.56 -8.96 4.40
N LEU A 44 -2.40 -9.54 4.07
CA LEU A 44 -1.78 -9.38 2.74
C LEU A 44 -2.63 -10.02 1.63
N VAL A 45 -3.29 -11.14 1.93
CA VAL A 45 -4.18 -11.84 0.98
C VAL A 45 -5.42 -10.99 0.68
N GLY A 46 -5.90 -10.22 1.66
CA GLY A 46 -7.05 -9.35 1.52
C GLY A 46 -6.79 -8.03 0.79
N LEU A 47 -5.52 -7.71 0.47
CA LEU A 47 -5.20 -6.48 -0.25
C LEU A 47 -5.66 -6.55 -1.71
N PRO A 48 -6.31 -5.49 -2.23
CA PRO A 48 -6.59 -5.35 -3.66
C PRO A 48 -5.35 -5.51 -4.53
N VAL A 49 -5.53 -6.13 -5.69
CA VAL A 49 -4.47 -6.32 -6.69
C VAL A 49 -4.60 -5.28 -7.80
N ALA A 50 -3.52 -4.60 -8.10
CA ALA A 50 -3.45 -3.58 -9.14
C ALA A 50 -3.95 -4.08 -10.49
N GLY A 51 -4.92 -3.36 -11.07
CA GLY A 51 -5.54 -3.69 -12.35
C GLY A 51 -6.37 -4.97 -12.36
N SER A 52 -6.76 -5.51 -11.18
CA SER A 52 -7.46 -6.80 -11.11
C SER A 52 -8.60 -6.84 -10.11
N SER A 53 -8.43 -6.36 -8.88
CA SER A 53 -9.45 -6.53 -7.85
C SER A 53 -9.66 -5.32 -6.95
N GLY A 54 -10.83 -5.28 -6.31
CA GLY A 54 -11.21 -4.29 -5.30
C GLY A 54 -11.07 -2.86 -5.80
N THR A 55 -10.61 -1.97 -4.92
CA THR A 55 -10.44 -0.53 -5.24
C THR A 55 -9.31 -0.25 -6.25
N LEU A 56 -8.53 -1.25 -6.63
CA LEU A 56 -7.47 -1.13 -7.62
C LEU A 56 -7.80 -1.77 -8.97
N ALA A 57 -8.99 -2.34 -9.14
CA ALA A 57 -9.38 -3.06 -10.36
C ALA A 57 -9.22 -2.21 -11.63
N GLU A 58 -9.63 -0.94 -11.58
CA GLU A 58 -9.59 0.01 -12.69
C GLU A 58 -8.51 1.09 -12.52
N ARG A 59 -7.44 0.75 -11.81
CA ARG A 59 -6.29 1.62 -11.60
C ARG A 59 -5.04 0.99 -12.25
N TYR A 60 -3.94 1.72 -12.22
CA TYR A 60 -2.65 1.29 -12.81
C TYR A 60 -2.65 1.29 -14.34
N ASP A 61 -3.13 2.38 -14.92
CA ASP A 61 -3.01 2.65 -16.35
C ASP A 61 -1.80 3.54 -16.66
N GLY A 62 -1.48 3.67 -17.95
CA GLY A 62 -0.40 4.54 -18.43
C GLY A 62 0.94 4.26 -17.73
N PRO A 63 1.56 5.28 -17.09
CA PRO A 63 2.87 5.12 -16.43
C PRO A 63 2.89 4.09 -15.30
N ALA A 64 1.74 3.78 -14.70
CA ALA A 64 1.63 2.82 -13.62
C ALA A 64 1.37 1.38 -14.11
N ALA A 65 1.19 1.15 -15.40
CA ALA A 65 0.79 -0.15 -15.97
C ALA A 65 1.75 -1.30 -15.59
N GLY A 66 3.02 -1.01 -15.38
CA GLY A 66 4.01 -2.00 -14.93
C GLY A 66 3.73 -2.60 -13.55
N GLY A 67 2.88 -1.98 -12.75
CA GLY A 67 2.46 -2.48 -11.44
C GLY A 67 1.28 -3.46 -11.46
N ARG A 68 0.58 -3.60 -12.60
CA ARG A 68 -0.60 -4.47 -12.73
C ARG A 68 -0.27 -5.92 -12.39
N GLY A 69 -1.04 -6.51 -11.50
CA GLY A 69 -0.83 -7.89 -11.03
C GLY A 69 0.29 -8.07 -10.00
N TRP A 70 1.17 -7.07 -9.84
CA TRP A 70 2.34 -7.15 -8.96
C TRP A 70 2.19 -6.34 -7.67
N VAL A 71 1.52 -5.19 -7.76
CA VAL A 71 1.22 -4.37 -6.60
C VAL A 71 -0.05 -4.88 -5.93
N ARG A 72 -0.01 -5.04 -4.61
CA ARG A 72 -1.15 -5.33 -3.75
C ARG A 72 -1.22 -4.25 -2.68
N ALA A 73 -2.29 -3.49 -2.64
CA ALA A 73 -2.35 -2.35 -1.75
C ALA A 73 -3.77 -1.99 -1.30
N LYS A 74 -3.86 -1.39 -0.12
CA LYS A 74 -5.07 -0.74 0.39
C LYS A 74 -5.01 0.74 0.08
N THR A 75 -6.09 1.25 -0.46
CA THR A 75 -6.30 2.68 -0.70
C THR A 75 -6.91 3.35 0.51
N GLY A 76 -6.60 4.63 0.70
CA GLY A 76 -7.34 5.53 1.56
C GLY A 76 -7.64 6.82 0.82
N THR A 77 -8.87 7.31 0.92
CA THR A 77 -9.28 8.57 0.30
C THR A 77 -10.29 9.25 1.19
N LEU A 78 -9.93 10.39 1.73
CA LEU A 78 -10.79 11.33 2.42
C LEU A 78 -10.55 12.72 1.85
N THR A 79 -11.39 13.70 2.22
CA THR A 79 -11.16 15.09 1.83
C THR A 79 -9.76 15.54 2.25
N GLY A 80 -8.94 15.93 1.28
CA GLY A 80 -7.58 16.38 1.52
C GLY A 80 -6.55 15.29 1.84
N VAL A 81 -6.93 14.00 1.80
CA VAL A 81 -6.01 12.89 2.09
C VAL A 81 -6.13 11.80 1.03
N ASN A 82 -5.00 11.35 0.53
CA ASN A 82 -4.86 10.12 -0.25
C ASN A 82 -3.77 9.24 0.31
N SER A 83 -4.00 7.95 0.31
CA SER A 83 -2.99 7.00 0.72
C SER A 83 -3.02 5.74 -0.14
N LEU A 84 -1.87 5.10 -0.21
CA LEU A 84 -1.69 3.79 -0.81
C LEU A 84 -0.60 3.06 -0.02
N ALA A 85 -0.95 1.97 0.62
CA ALA A 85 0.01 1.18 1.40
C ALA A 85 -0.13 -0.30 1.07
N GLY A 86 0.97 -0.99 0.88
CA GLY A 86 0.92 -2.38 0.47
C GLY A 86 2.29 -2.99 0.17
N THR A 87 2.26 -3.98 -0.70
CA THR A 87 3.43 -4.73 -1.14
C THR A 87 3.55 -4.75 -2.65
N VAL A 88 4.76 -4.92 -3.14
CA VAL A 88 5.05 -5.20 -4.54
C VAL A 88 6.15 -6.25 -4.63
N LEU A 89 5.98 -7.21 -5.55
CA LEU A 89 7.04 -8.14 -5.89
C LEU A 89 7.91 -7.49 -6.97
N ASP A 90 9.18 -7.24 -6.67
CA ASP A 90 10.11 -6.63 -7.63
C ASP A 90 10.56 -7.60 -8.74
N ALA A 91 11.29 -7.09 -9.70
CA ALA A 91 11.79 -7.89 -10.82
C ALA A 91 12.82 -8.97 -10.41
N GLU A 92 13.41 -8.82 -9.24
CA GLU A 92 14.39 -9.77 -8.67
C GLU A 92 13.75 -10.80 -7.72
N GLY A 93 12.42 -10.77 -7.59
CA GLY A 93 11.69 -11.71 -6.74
C GLY A 93 11.63 -11.33 -5.26
N ARG A 94 11.96 -10.08 -4.90
CA ARG A 94 11.85 -9.60 -3.52
C ARG A 94 10.51 -8.95 -3.28
N VAL A 95 9.97 -9.16 -2.10
CA VAL A 95 8.78 -8.45 -1.62
C VAL A 95 9.21 -7.14 -0.98
N LEU A 96 8.83 -6.03 -1.59
CA LEU A 96 9.01 -4.69 -1.04
C LEU A 96 7.71 -4.24 -0.39
N VAL A 97 7.80 -3.55 0.74
CA VAL A 97 6.66 -2.90 1.38
C VAL A 97 6.73 -1.40 1.15
N PHE A 98 5.59 -0.75 1.06
CA PHE A 98 5.52 0.70 0.90
C PHE A 98 4.30 1.28 1.61
N ALA A 99 4.43 2.55 2.03
CA ALA A 99 3.33 3.35 2.52
C ALA A 99 3.48 4.78 1.99
N LEU A 100 2.56 5.19 1.15
CA LEU A 100 2.51 6.50 0.50
C LEU A 100 1.31 7.27 1.04
N LEU A 101 1.56 8.42 1.63
CA LEU A 101 0.55 9.30 2.20
C LEU A 101 0.69 10.68 1.56
N SER A 102 -0.42 11.25 1.15
CA SER A 102 -0.48 12.60 0.59
C SER A 102 -1.59 13.39 1.26
N ASN A 103 -1.25 14.55 1.76
CA ASN A 103 -2.18 15.55 2.27
C ASN A 103 -2.22 16.72 1.30
N GLY A 104 -3.41 17.17 0.92
CA GLY A 104 -3.54 18.30 0.01
C GLY A 104 -4.95 18.46 -0.56
N PRO A 105 -5.22 19.61 -1.21
CA PRO A 105 -6.58 20.02 -1.57
C PRO A 105 -7.24 19.22 -2.70
N ASN A 106 -6.49 18.41 -3.45
CA ASN A 106 -7.02 17.73 -4.64
C ASN A 106 -6.70 16.23 -4.66
N PRO A 107 -7.45 15.42 -3.92
CA PRO A 107 -7.15 14.01 -3.71
C PRO A 107 -7.20 13.16 -5.01
N VAL A 108 -8.08 13.45 -5.95
CA VAL A 108 -8.26 12.61 -7.14
C VAL A 108 -7.05 12.68 -8.08
N SER A 109 -6.43 13.85 -8.22
CA SER A 109 -5.27 14.04 -9.11
C SER A 109 -3.99 13.37 -8.58
N VAL A 110 -3.94 13.02 -7.30
CA VAL A 110 -2.78 12.39 -6.67
C VAL A 110 -2.76 10.88 -6.90
N ARG A 111 -3.93 10.23 -7.06
CA ARG A 111 -4.03 8.78 -7.22
C ARG A 111 -3.11 8.20 -8.31
N PRO A 112 -3.08 8.73 -9.56
CA PRO A 112 -2.20 8.21 -10.59
C PRO A 112 -0.71 8.34 -10.24
N ARG A 113 -0.35 9.36 -9.46
CA ARG A 113 1.03 9.57 -8.99
C ARG A 113 1.43 8.53 -7.94
N LEU A 114 0.53 8.22 -7.01
CA LEU A 114 0.78 7.16 -6.02
C LEU A 114 0.90 5.80 -6.71
N ASP A 115 0.06 5.52 -7.71
CA ASP A 115 0.14 4.30 -8.51
C ASP A 115 1.47 4.19 -9.27
N ALA A 116 1.91 5.29 -9.88
CA ALA A 116 3.19 5.32 -10.60
C ALA A 116 4.39 5.11 -9.67
N LEU A 117 4.37 5.70 -8.47
CA LEU A 117 5.41 5.49 -7.47
C LEU A 117 5.47 4.03 -7.01
N ALA A 118 4.31 3.44 -6.70
CA ALA A 118 4.25 2.03 -6.31
C ALA A 118 4.68 1.10 -7.46
N ALA A 119 4.27 1.39 -8.70
CA ALA A 119 4.66 0.63 -9.89
C ALA A 119 6.18 0.72 -10.16
N ALA A 120 6.80 1.87 -9.91
CA ALA A 120 8.24 2.04 -10.09
C ALA A 120 9.06 1.10 -9.20
N LEU A 121 8.55 0.73 -8.03
CA LEU A 121 9.21 -0.25 -7.15
C LEU A 121 9.33 -1.62 -7.79
N ARG A 122 8.48 -1.97 -8.75
CA ARG A 122 8.54 -3.25 -9.48
C ARG A 122 9.85 -3.41 -10.25
N SER A 123 10.36 -2.32 -10.82
CA SER A 123 11.61 -2.30 -11.60
C SER A 123 12.79 -1.70 -10.83
N CYS A 124 12.58 -1.33 -9.58
CA CYS A 124 13.61 -0.78 -8.70
C CYS A 124 14.59 -1.90 -8.33
N GLY A 125 15.83 -1.78 -8.75
CA GLY A 125 16.92 -2.61 -8.23
C GLY A 125 17.38 -2.13 -6.85
N CYS A 126 16.47 -1.87 -5.93
CA CYS A 126 16.76 -1.34 -4.61
C CYS A 126 17.45 -2.39 -3.75
N HIS A 127 18.72 -2.19 -3.50
CA HIS A 127 19.54 -3.04 -2.65
C HIS A 127 19.73 -2.43 -1.27
#